data_8a8e48e0a94021f6fb92beca2d37e4b4
#
_entry.id   8a8e48e0a94021f6fb92beca2d37e4b4
#
_cell.length_a   1.000
_cell.length_b   1.000
_cell.length_c   1.000
_cell.angle_alpha   90.00
_cell.angle_beta   90.00
_cell.angle_gamma   90.00
#
_symmetry.space_group_name_H-M   'P 1'
#
loop_
_entity.id
_entity.type
_entity.pdbx_description
1 polymer ?
#
loop_
_entity_poly.entity_id
_entity_poly.type
_entity_poly.pdbx_seq_one_letter_code
_entity_poly.pdbx_strand_id
1 'polypeptide(L)'
;MFNTIEEVLEDLRQGKMVIVIDDEGRENEGDLLCAAEFITPEKINFMAKEARGLICVPMQEERLDELELHPMKVHISKKHRECNTAWTISVDAVEGVTTGISAADRARTVKALIDPKSKPSDLITPGHLFPLRARKGGVLVRAGHTEASVDLTRLAGLYPAGVICEIMNDDGTMARTKELKVFAKRHNLKICTIDSLIEYVRRYEKLIERVVETNLPTKHGEFRLIGYKSTVDEFFHIALVMGKVDDGNPVLVRVQSECLTGDVFGSLRCDCNDQLHASFKAIKKEGRGVVLYMRQEGRGIGLVNKLKAYHLQDHGLDTVEANKALGFCPDLRDYGVGAQILVDLGIKHIRLLTNNPRKIVGLEGYGLSVVERVPLKMPHNPVNERYLKTKKEKLGHLL
;
A
#
# COMPACT_ATOMS: atom_id res chain seq x y z
N MET A 1 4.70 -0.04 24.55
CA MET A 1 4.74 -1.04 23.47
C MET A 1 3.47 -0.84 22.69
N PHE A 2 3.46 -0.99 21.37
CA PHE A 2 2.23 -0.98 20.56
C PHE A 2 1.55 -2.34 20.67
N ASN A 3 0.25 -2.36 20.51
CA ASN A 3 -0.54 -3.59 20.43
C ASN A 3 -0.40 -4.26 19.07
N THR A 4 -0.66 -5.57 18.98
CA THR A 4 -0.73 -6.27 17.70
C THR A 4 -2.00 -5.91 16.97
N ILE A 5 -2.03 -6.12 15.65
CA ILE A 5 -3.25 -5.86 14.85
C ILE A 5 -4.38 -6.79 15.27
N GLU A 6 -4.10 -8.05 15.60
CA GLU A 6 -5.09 -9.00 16.08
C GLU A 6 -5.79 -8.51 17.36
N GLU A 7 -5.03 -7.96 18.30
CA GLU A 7 -5.59 -7.37 19.53
C GLU A 7 -6.48 -6.17 19.23
N VAL A 8 -6.08 -5.32 18.27
CA VAL A 8 -6.86 -4.15 17.83
C VAL A 8 -8.14 -4.58 17.13
N LEU A 9 -8.08 -5.58 16.24
CA LEU A 9 -9.25 -6.13 15.56
C LEU A 9 -10.26 -6.72 16.55
N GLU A 10 -9.78 -7.39 17.61
CA GLU A 10 -10.66 -7.95 18.64
C GLU A 10 -11.40 -6.84 19.42
N ASP A 11 -10.72 -5.75 19.76
CA ASP A 11 -11.38 -4.62 20.42
C ASP A 11 -12.41 -3.93 19.51
N LEU A 12 -12.12 -3.81 18.19
CA LEU A 12 -13.09 -3.28 17.22
C LEU A 12 -14.32 -4.18 17.09
N ARG A 13 -14.17 -5.52 17.07
CA ARG A 13 -15.31 -6.48 17.08
C ARG A 13 -16.19 -6.35 18.31
N GLN A 14 -15.57 -6.00 19.44
CA GLN A 14 -16.28 -5.72 20.69
C GLN A 14 -16.87 -4.30 20.76
N GLY A 15 -16.78 -3.53 19.69
CA GLY A 15 -17.26 -2.17 19.61
C GLY A 15 -16.46 -1.16 20.41
N LYS A 16 -15.24 -1.49 20.86
CA LYS A 16 -14.36 -0.54 21.53
C LYS A 16 -13.69 0.40 20.54
N MET A 17 -13.25 1.54 21.04
CA MET A 17 -12.37 2.44 20.29
C MET A 17 -10.92 2.01 20.42
N VAL A 18 -10.13 2.36 19.41
CA VAL A 18 -8.67 2.13 19.36
C VAL A 18 -7.97 3.40 18.88
N ILE A 19 -6.65 3.45 19.01
CA ILE A 19 -5.82 4.54 18.49
C ILE A 19 -4.96 4.01 17.35
N VAL A 20 -4.94 4.74 16.25
CA VAL A 20 -4.09 4.46 15.09
C VAL A 20 -3.11 5.62 14.92
N ILE A 21 -1.82 5.33 14.78
CA ILE A 21 -0.76 6.33 14.60
C ILE A 21 -0.13 6.13 13.22
N ASP A 22 0.14 7.21 12.52
CA ASP A 22 0.89 7.20 11.27
C ASP A 22 2.41 7.42 11.48
N ASP A 23 3.16 7.35 10.38
CA ASP A 23 4.63 7.47 10.40
C ASP A 23 5.10 8.87 10.79
N GLU A 24 6.25 8.95 11.51
CA GLU A 24 6.88 10.22 11.91
C GLU A 24 7.26 11.11 10.70
N GLY A 25 7.50 10.50 9.54
CA GLY A 25 7.82 11.20 8.30
C GLY A 25 6.60 11.70 7.53
N ARG A 26 5.37 11.33 7.97
CA ARG A 26 4.10 11.76 7.33
C ARG A 26 3.46 12.91 8.13
N GLU A 27 2.48 12.64 8.98
CA GLU A 27 1.81 13.64 9.83
C GLU A 27 2.28 13.53 11.28
N ASN A 28 2.73 12.33 11.68
CA ASN A 28 3.12 11.97 13.04
C ASN A 28 2.00 12.26 14.04
N GLU A 29 0.79 11.85 13.70
CA GLU A 29 -0.44 12.08 14.47
C GLU A 29 -1.10 10.77 14.87
N GLY A 30 -2.10 10.83 15.71
CA GLY A 30 -2.89 9.69 16.12
C GLY A 30 -4.35 10.01 16.17
N ASP A 31 -5.16 9.13 15.58
CA ASP A 31 -6.60 9.22 15.56
C ASP A 31 -7.24 8.20 16.50
N LEU A 32 -8.26 8.62 17.25
CA LEU A 32 -9.27 7.69 17.76
C LEU A 32 -10.02 7.10 16.58
N LEU A 33 -10.26 5.80 16.62
CA LEU A 33 -11.06 5.06 15.65
C LEU A 33 -12.14 4.27 16.38
N CYS A 34 -13.37 4.39 15.92
CA CYS A 34 -14.49 3.50 16.24
C CYS A 34 -15.08 2.94 14.95
N ALA A 35 -15.44 1.65 14.92
CA ALA A 35 -16.22 1.12 13.81
C ALA A 35 -17.59 1.82 13.73
N ALA A 36 -18.00 2.22 12.54
CA ALA A 36 -19.25 2.98 12.33
C ALA A 36 -20.51 2.23 12.80
N GLU A 37 -20.49 0.89 12.73
CA GLU A 37 -21.59 0.06 13.25
C GLU A 37 -21.82 0.22 14.75
N PHE A 38 -20.77 0.50 15.51
CA PHE A 38 -20.82 0.59 16.96
C PHE A 38 -20.81 2.02 17.47
N ILE A 39 -20.98 3.01 16.58
CA ILE A 39 -21.03 4.42 17.00
C ILE A 39 -22.29 4.71 17.83
N THR A 40 -22.11 5.46 18.90
CA THR A 40 -23.18 5.93 19.78
C THR A 40 -22.99 7.41 20.12
N PRO A 41 -24.02 8.11 20.62
CA PRO A 41 -23.85 9.49 21.07
C PRO A 41 -22.75 9.66 22.13
N GLU A 42 -22.58 8.70 23.03
CA GLU A 42 -21.56 8.75 24.08
C GLU A 42 -20.14 8.68 23.48
N LYS A 43 -19.95 7.86 22.43
CA LYS A 43 -18.66 7.75 21.73
C LYS A 43 -18.34 9.01 20.93
N ILE A 44 -19.31 9.58 20.24
CA ILE A 44 -19.15 10.87 19.56
C ILE A 44 -18.79 11.97 20.59
N ASN A 45 -19.49 11.99 21.72
CA ASN A 45 -19.19 12.95 22.79
C ASN A 45 -17.79 12.74 23.38
N PHE A 46 -17.36 11.47 23.54
CA PHE A 46 -16.00 11.15 23.98
C PHE A 46 -14.96 11.66 23.00
N MET A 47 -15.13 11.41 21.69
CA MET A 47 -14.24 11.91 20.65
C MET A 47 -14.15 13.44 20.68
N ALA A 48 -15.30 14.13 20.74
CA ALA A 48 -15.35 15.58 20.76
C ALA A 48 -14.69 16.19 22.01
N LYS A 49 -14.89 15.56 23.19
CA LYS A 49 -14.40 16.05 24.47
C LYS A 49 -12.95 15.70 24.74
N GLU A 50 -12.56 14.46 24.52
CA GLU A 50 -11.24 13.93 24.91
C GLU A 50 -10.23 14.05 23.77
N ALA A 51 -10.61 13.76 22.51
CA ALA A 51 -9.70 13.87 21.37
C ALA A 51 -9.66 15.28 20.79
N ARG A 52 -10.77 16.02 20.72
CA ARG A 52 -10.87 17.44 20.31
C ARG A 52 -10.64 17.73 18.83
N GLY A 53 -10.35 16.70 18.01
CA GLY A 53 -10.14 16.80 16.58
C GLY A 53 -11.44 16.93 15.79
N LEU A 54 -11.34 16.87 14.48
CA LEU A 54 -12.48 16.86 13.57
C LEU A 54 -13.02 15.44 13.42
N ILE A 55 -14.28 15.23 13.76
CA ILE A 55 -14.91 13.92 13.60
C ILE A 55 -15.25 13.69 12.14
N CYS A 56 -14.60 12.70 11.55
CA CYS A 56 -14.74 12.30 10.15
C CYS A 56 -15.20 10.85 10.03
N VAL A 57 -15.73 10.50 8.84
CA VAL A 57 -16.28 9.16 8.55
C VAL A 57 -15.61 8.57 7.31
N PRO A 58 -14.44 7.93 7.43
CA PRO A 58 -13.85 7.16 6.35
C PRO A 58 -14.76 6.04 5.87
N MET A 59 -14.96 5.95 4.54
CA MET A 59 -15.83 4.97 3.89
C MET A 59 -15.23 4.55 2.55
N GLN A 60 -15.68 3.39 2.05
CA GLN A 60 -15.36 2.96 0.68
C GLN A 60 -15.99 3.91 -0.35
N GLU A 61 -15.31 4.07 -1.49
CA GLU A 61 -15.73 4.98 -2.56
C GLU A 61 -17.08 4.58 -3.17
N GLU A 62 -17.34 3.28 -3.29
CA GLU A 62 -18.56 2.74 -3.87
C GLU A 62 -19.80 3.22 -3.09
N ARG A 63 -19.71 3.20 -1.75
CA ARG A 63 -20.82 3.67 -0.90
C ARG A 63 -21.04 5.18 -1.00
N LEU A 64 -19.97 5.94 -1.10
CA LEU A 64 -20.06 7.40 -1.26
C LEU A 64 -20.66 7.77 -2.63
N ASP A 65 -20.34 7.00 -3.67
CA ASP A 65 -20.93 7.18 -5.01
C ASP A 65 -22.43 6.84 -5.01
N GLU A 66 -22.86 5.75 -4.34
CA GLU A 66 -24.28 5.42 -4.15
C GLU A 66 -25.07 6.53 -3.44
N LEU A 67 -24.42 7.21 -2.50
CA LEU A 67 -25.02 8.33 -1.75
C LEU A 67 -24.84 9.69 -2.43
N GLU A 68 -24.24 9.75 -3.62
CA GLU A 68 -23.92 10.97 -4.38
C GLU A 68 -23.05 11.97 -3.58
N LEU A 69 -22.24 11.47 -2.64
CA LEU A 69 -21.32 12.27 -1.85
C LEU A 69 -19.98 12.44 -2.60
N HIS A 70 -19.95 13.41 -3.48
CA HIS A 70 -18.80 13.66 -4.34
C HIS A 70 -17.64 14.35 -3.63
N PRO A 71 -16.38 14.13 -4.09
CA PRO A 71 -15.23 14.84 -3.55
C PRO A 71 -15.37 16.37 -3.68
N MET A 72 -14.93 17.08 -2.66
CA MET A 72 -14.80 18.54 -2.74
C MET A 72 -13.81 18.94 -3.83
N LYS A 73 -14.10 20.04 -4.55
CA LYS A 73 -13.12 20.65 -5.45
C LYS A 73 -11.99 21.26 -4.61
N VAL A 74 -10.81 20.67 -4.68
CA VAL A 74 -9.65 21.12 -3.93
C VAL A 74 -8.75 21.96 -4.83
N HIS A 75 -8.49 23.22 -4.45
CA HIS A 75 -7.43 24.03 -5.05
C HIS A 75 -6.09 23.65 -4.42
N ILE A 76 -5.34 22.75 -5.06
CA ILE A 76 -4.08 22.25 -4.54
C ILE A 76 -2.92 23.00 -5.19
N SER A 77 -2.04 23.58 -4.38
CA SER A 77 -0.70 23.96 -4.85
C SER A 77 0.09 22.69 -5.21
N LYS A 78 0.93 22.77 -6.27
CA LYS A 78 1.69 21.61 -6.80
C LYS A 78 2.50 20.82 -5.76
N LYS A 79 2.79 21.40 -4.60
CA LYS A 79 3.60 20.80 -3.51
C LYS A 79 2.87 19.77 -2.64
N HIS A 80 1.54 19.69 -2.66
CA HIS A 80 0.75 18.90 -1.69
C HIS A 80 -0.15 17.84 -2.35
N ARG A 81 0.11 17.43 -3.60
CA ARG A 81 -0.79 16.53 -4.36
C ARG A 81 -0.84 15.08 -3.86
N GLU A 82 0.19 14.58 -3.22
CA GLU A 82 0.33 13.15 -2.92
C GLU A 82 -0.17 12.73 -1.52
N CYS A 83 -0.29 13.68 -0.59
CA CYS A 83 -0.70 13.40 0.80
C CYS A 83 -2.15 13.78 1.13
N ASN A 84 -2.95 14.25 0.15
CA ASN A 84 -4.26 14.81 0.46
C ASN A 84 -5.34 13.77 0.73
N THR A 85 -5.99 13.95 1.87
CA THR A 85 -7.25 13.30 2.22
C THR A 85 -8.33 13.66 1.21
N ALA A 86 -9.06 12.66 0.72
CA ALA A 86 -10.14 12.86 -0.25
C ALA A 86 -11.43 13.24 0.49
N TRP A 87 -11.54 14.51 0.81
CA TRP A 87 -12.72 15.11 1.44
C TRP A 87 -13.92 15.07 0.52
N THR A 88 -15.08 14.66 1.06
CA THR A 88 -16.37 14.88 0.41
C THR A 88 -17.08 16.08 1.04
N ILE A 89 -18.20 16.51 0.43
CA ILE A 89 -19.05 17.51 1.05
C ILE A 89 -19.55 17.00 2.42
N SER A 90 -19.64 17.88 3.40
CA SER A 90 -20.17 17.55 4.72
C SER A 90 -21.67 17.22 4.66
N VAL A 91 -22.14 16.40 5.58
CA VAL A 91 -23.48 15.81 5.50
C VAL A 91 -24.14 15.71 6.88
N ASP A 92 -25.47 15.75 6.90
CA ASP A 92 -26.34 15.37 8.01
C ASP A 92 -27.45 14.42 7.51
N ALA A 93 -27.99 13.59 8.40
CA ALA A 93 -29.23 12.85 8.10
C ALA A 93 -30.42 13.80 8.02
N VAL A 94 -31.41 13.47 7.17
CA VAL A 94 -32.68 14.21 7.08
C VAL A 94 -33.54 13.92 8.31
N GLU A 95 -33.65 12.67 8.71
CA GLU A 95 -34.53 12.23 9.77
C GLU A 95 -33.80 11.88 11.07
N GLY A 96 -34.41 12.23 12.19
CA GLY A 96 -33.94 11.89 13.53
C GLY A 96 -32.79 12.74 14.03
N VAL A 97 -32.63 13.93 13.46
CA VAL A 97 -31.66 14.97 13.88
C VAL A 97 -32.36 16.28 14.22
N THR A 98 -31.70 17.11 14.98
CA THR A 98 -32.16 18.49 15.28
C THR A 98 -31.42 19.49 14.37
N THR A 99 -30.27 20.01 14.81
CA THR A 99 -29.45 20.95 14.04
C THR A 99 -28.26 20.26 13.37
N GLY A 100 -28.03 18.95 13.61
CA GLY A 100 -26.97 18.16 13.03
C GLY A 100 -25.69 18.06 13.87
N ILE A 101 -25.36 19.06 14.71
CA ILE A 101 -24.06 19.15 15.39
C ILE A 101 -24.00 18.37 16.71
N SER A 102 -25.12 18.03 17.35
CA SER A 102 -25.11 17.33 18.63
C SER A 102 -24.47 15.94 18.50
N ALA A 103 -24.00 15.37 19.61
CA ALA A 103 -23.45 14.01 19.58
C ALA A 103 -24.50 12.97 19.12
N ALA A 104 -25.75 13.16 19.48
CA ALA A 104 -26.87 12.33 19.05
C ALA A 104 -27.11 12.46 17.53
N ASP A 105 -27.16 13.70 17.02
CA ASP A 105 -27.38 13.96 15.59
C ASP A 105 -26.26 13.37 14.72
N ARG A 106 -25.00 13.59 15.13
CA ARG A 106 -23.83 13.02 14.41
C ARG A 106 -23.83 11.49 14.44
N ALA A 107 -24.15 10.87 15.58
CA ALA A 107 -24.28 9.42 15.66
C ALA A 107 -25.41 8.91 14.76
N ARG A 108 -26.53 9.62 14.67
CA ARG A 108 -27.65 9.31 13.77
C ARG A 108 -27.22 9.43 12.31
N THR A 109 -26.47 10.46 11.96
CA THR A 109 -25.94 10.66 10.59
C THR A 109 -24.97 9.55 10.19
N VAL A 110 -24.07 9.11 11.09
CA VAL A 110 -23.21 7.93 10.82
C VAL A 110 -24.05 6.70 10.52
N LYS A 111 -25.10 6.44 11.31
CA LYS A 111 -26.01 5.30 11.07
C LYS A 111 -26.70 5.39 9.71
N ALA A 112 -27.12 6.59 9.29
CA ALA A 112 -27.71 6.80 7.97
C ALA A 112 -26.70 6.52 6.84
N LEU A 113 -25.44 6.93 6.99
CA LEU A 113 -24.39 6.72 5.99
C LEU A 113 -24.13 5.22 5.72
N ILE A 114 -24.15 4.37 6.75
CA ILE A 114 -23.86 2.94 6.63
C ILE A 114 -25.09 2.05 6.42
N ASP A 115 -26.30 2.58 6.54
CA ASP A 115 -27.53 1.81 6.28
C ASP A 115 -27.65 1.54 4.77
N PRO A 116 -27.63 0.27 4.32
CA PRO A 116 -27.72 -0.06 2.89
C PRO A 116 -29.03 0.40 2.23
N LYS A 117 -30.06 0.77 3.01
CA LYS A 117 -31.32 1.27 2.50
C LYS A 117 -31.34 2.77 2.30
N SER A 118 -30.39 3.50 2.87
CA SER A 118 -30.31 4.96 2.74
C SER A 118 -29.97 5.36 1.30
N LYS A 119 -30.65 6.38 0.84
CA LYS A 119 -30.55 7.01 -0.49
C LYS A 119 -30.03 8.44 -0.34
N PRO A 120 -29.58 9.08 -1.43
CA PRO A 120 -29.16 10.49 -1.41
C PRO A 120 -30.20 11.44 -0.77
N SER A 121 -31.49 11.17 -0.98
CA SER A 121 -32.59 11.98 -0.40
C SER A 121 -32.69 11.90 1.14
N ASP A 122 -32.05 10.91 1.77
CA ASP A 122 -32.08 10.75 3.23
C ASP A 122 -30.95 11.55 3.92
N LEU A 123 -30.18 12.31 3.12
CA LEU A 123 -29.05 13.11 3.53
C LEU A 123 -29.21 14.56 3.11
N ILE A 124 -28.74 15.48 3.97
CA ILE A 124 -28.67 16.93 3.70
C ILE A 124 -27.21 17.33 3.55
N THR A 125 -26.90 18.09 2.51
CA THR A 125 -25.58 18.68 2.29
C THR A 125 -25.67 20.19 2.05
N PRO A 126 -24.79 21.03 2.64
CA PRO A 126 -23.75 20.65 3.61
C PRO A 126 -24.32 20.35 5.00
N GLY A 127 -23.60 19.58 5.81
CA GLY A 127 -23.94 19.24 7.19
C GLY A 127 -22.74 19.34 8.14
N HIS A 128 -22.74 18.55 9.22
CA HIS A 128 -21.77 18.64 10.31
C HIS A 128 -20.84 17.43 10.45
N LEU A 129 -20.99 16.39 9.61
CA LEU A 129 -20.05 15.28 9.49
C LEU A 129 -19.34 15.31 8.15
N PHE A 130 -18.09 14.86 8.14
CA PHE A 130 -17.24 14.85 6.95
C PHE A 130 -16.93 13.41 6.53
N PRO A 131 -17.66 12.85 5.55
CA PRO A 131 -17.27 11.59 4.95
C PRO A 131 -15.92 11.75 4.22
N LEU A 132 -15.06 10.74 4.35
CA LEU A 132 -13.76 10.69 3.69
C LEU A 132 -13.72 9.49 2.76
N ARG A 133 -13.32 9.72 1.52
CA ARG A 133 -13.20 8.67 0.51
C ARG A 133 -11.88 7.92 0.68
N ALA A 134 -11.94 6.68 1.14
CA ALA A 134 -10.78 5.80 1.17
C ALA A 134 -10.40 5.36 -0.24
N ARG A 135 -9.09 5.31 -0.52
CA ARG A 135 -8.60 4.82 -1.80
C ARG A 135 -8.77 3.31 -1.91
N LYS A 136 -9.18 2.83 -3.07
CA LYS A 136 -9.18 1.40 -3.38
C LYS A 136 -7.77 0.83 -3.22
N GLY A 137 -7.65 -0.33 -2.56
CA GLY A 137 -6.36 -0.91 -2.17
C GLY A 137 -5.87 -0.47 -0.78
N GLY A 138 -6.63 0.39 -0.08
CA GLY A 138 -6.45 0.69 1.35
C GLY A 138 -5.06 1.23 1.71
N VAL A 139 -4.56 0.82 2.87
CA VAL A 139 -3.26 1.27 3.40
C VAL A 139 -2.07 0.91 2.52
N LEU A 140 -2.20 -0.06 1.63
CA LEU A 140 -1.15 -0.44 0.68
C LEU A 140 -0.97 0.61 -0.43
N VAL A 141 -2.01 1.38 -0.73
CA VAL A 141 -1.99 2.46 -1.73
C VAL A 141 -1.73 3.81 -1.09
N ARG A 142 -2.30 4.06 0.08
CA ARG A 142 -2.09 5.28 0.86
C ARG A 142 -2.04 4.97 2.35
N ALA A 143 -0.87 5.14 2.95
CA ALA A 143 -0.63 4.91 4.38
C ALA A 143 -1.21 6.05 5.25
N GLY A 144 -2.53 6.25 5.22
CA GLY A 144 -3.24 7.30 5.95
C GLY A 144 -4.34 6.75 6.85
N HIS A 145 -4.75 7.55 7.85
CA HIS A 145 -5.80 7.19 8.82
C HIS A 145 -7.13 6.85 8.15
N THR A 146 -7.46 7.51 7.03
CA THR A 146 -8.66 7.22 6.22
C THR A 146 -8.68 5.77 5.74
N GLU A 147 -7.61 5.32 5.09
CA GLU A 147 -7.50 3.96 4.58
C GLU A 147 -7.36 2.95 5.72
N ALA A 148 -6.57 3.28 6.76
CA ALA A 148 -6.38 2.43 7.93
C ALA A 148 -7.71 2.16 8.67
N SER A 149 -8.58 3.16 8.75
CA SER A 149 -9.90 3.04 9.35
C SER A 149 -10.78 2.03 8.62
N VAL A 150 -10.84 2.13 7.29
CA VAL A 150 -11.65 1.23 6.44
C VAL A 150 -11.05 -0.18 6.45
N ASP A 151 -9.73 -0.34 6.35
CA ASP A 151 -9.09 -1.65 6.38
C ASP A 151 -9.26 -2.35 7.73
N LEU A 152 -9.06 -1.66 8.86
CA LEU A 152 -9.23 -2.25 10.19
C LEU A 152 -10.68 -2.70 10.43
N THR A 153 -11.67 -1.91 10.03
CA THR A 153 -13.08 -2.31 10.18
C THR A 153 -13.43 -3.50 9.29
N ARG A 154 -12.96 -3.50 8.03
CA ARG A 154 -13.13 -4.62 7.10
C ARG A 154 -12.45 -5.90 7.60
N LEU A 155 -11.20 -5.81 8.08
CA LEU A 155 -10.44 -6.94 8.65
C LEU A 155 -11.07 -7.48 9.94
N ALA A 156 -11.76 -6.63 10.69
CA ALA A 156 -12.56 -7.06 11.84
C ALA A 156 -13.85 -7.79 11.43
N GLY A 157 -14.21 -7.85 10.14
CA GLY A 157 -15.46 -8.42 9.64
C GLY A 157 -16.67 -7.52 9.85
N LEU A 158 -16.46 -6.23 10.03
CA LEU A 158 -17.47 -5.20 10.23
C LEU A 158 -17.74 -4.45 8.91
N TYR A 159 -18.77 -3.60 8.90
CA TYR A 159 -19.01 -2.70 7.78
C TYR A 159 -17.76 -1.84 7.52
N PRO A 160 -17.27 -1.72 6.27
CA PRO A 160 -16.00 -1.06 5.95
C PRO A 160 -16.12 0.46 6.02
N ALA A 161 -16.43 0.95 7.20
CA ALA A 161 -16.48 2.36 7.56
C ALA A 161 -16.11 2.54 9.03
N GLY A 162 -15.37 3.59 9.32
CA GLY A 162 -15.05 3.99 10.67
C GLY A 162 -15.47 5.42 10.97
N VAL A 163 -15.38 5.79 12.23
CA VAL A 163 -15.45 7.17 12.69
C VAL A 163 -14.11 7.48 13.33
N ILE A 164 -13.42 8.49 12.82
CA ILE A 164 -12.11 8.90 13.31
C ILE A 164 -12.13 10.33 13.85
N CYS A 165 -11.20 10.60 14.76
CA CYS A 165 -11.01 11.93 15.32
C CYS A 165 -9.56 12.08 15.76
N GLU A 166 -8.86 13.10 15.29
CA GLU A 166 -7.48 13.38 15.65
C GLU A 166 -7.38 13.72 17.15
N ILE A 167 -6.29 13.29 17.81
CA ILE A 167 -6.07 13.53 19.23
C ILE A 167 -5.16 14.74 19.40
N MET A 168 -5.67 15.76 20.09
CA MET A 168 -4.95 16.97 20.46
C MET A 168 -4.64 17.01 21.96
N ASN A 169 -3.55 17.68 22.31
CA ASN A 169 -3.19 18.02 23.67
C ASN A 169 -4.12 19.10 24.23
N ASP A 170 -4.07 19.33 25.55
CA ASP A 170 -4.89 20.33 26.24
C ASP A 170 -4.60 21.77 25.78
N ASP A 171 -3.39 22.01 25.27
CA ASP A 171 -2.97 23.30 24.71
C ASP A 171 -3.36 23.51 23.24
N GLY A 172 -4.03 22.53 22.63
CA GLY A 172 -4.46 22.57 21.22
C GLY A 172 -3.40 22.11 20.23
N THR A 173 -2.20 21.71 20.65
CA THR A 173 -1.20 21.09 19.76
C THR A 173 -1.56 19.63 19.48
N MET A 174 -1.06 19.08 18.37
CA MET A 174 -1.30 17.67 18.04
C MET A 174 -0.53 16.76 18.99
N ALA A 175 -1.22 15.75 19.56
CA ALA A 175 -0.57 14.73 20.38
C ALA A 175 0.35 13.85 19.51
N ARG A 176 1.56 13.61 20.01
CA ARG A 176 2.56 12.76 19.36
C ARG A 176 2.68 11.42 20.08
N THR A 177 3.47 10.53 19.57
CA THR A 177 3.61 9.14 20.08
C THR A 177 3.72 9.03 21.60
N LYS A 178 4.39 9.98 22.29
CA LYS A 178 4.53 9.95 23.76
C LYS A 178 3.21 10.27 24.45
N GLU A 179 2.57 11.34 24.05
CA GLU A 179 1.29 11.81 24.58
C GLU A 179 0.17 10.81 24.25
N LEU A 180 0.17 10.25 23.04
CA LEU A 180 -0.77 9.22 22.60
C LEU A 180 -0.70 7.94 23.45
N LYS A 181 0.50 7.51 23.85
CA LYS A 181 0.66 6.37 24.79
C LYS A 181 0.11 6.68 26.17
N VAL A 182 0.24 7.92 26.65
CA VAL A 182 -0.34 8.36 27.92
C VAL A 182 -1.87 8.40 27.83
N PHE A 183 -2.40 8.93 26.73
CA PHE A 183 -3.83 8.99 26.44
C PHE A 183 -4.41 7.56 26.37
N ALA A 184 -3.78 6.66 25.61
CA ALA A 184 -4.17 5.26 25.49
C ALA A 184 -4.26 4.57 26.87
N LYS A 185 -3.26 4.78 27.74
CA LYS A 185 -3.25 4.22 29.10
C LYS A 185 -4.34 4.81 29.96
N ARG A 186 -4.55 6.14 29.91
CA ARG A 186 -5.59 6.85 30.69
C ARG A 186 -6.98 6.31 30.40
N HIS A 187 -7.28 6.05 29.11
CA HIS A 187 -8.60 5.64 28.65
C HIS A 187 -8.73 4.14 28.39
N ASN A 188 -7.69 3.33 28.74
CA ASN A 188 -7.64 1.90 28.51
C ASN A 188 -7.93 1.51 27.05
N LEU A 189 -7.28 2.20 26.11
CA LEU A 189 -7.41 1.98 24.68
C LEU A 189 -6.18 1.26 24.12
N LYS A 190 -6.39 0.39 23.15
CA LYS A 190 -5.30 -0.20 22.38
C LYS A 190 -4.80 0.78 21.33
N ILE A 191 -3.51 0.64 21.00
CA ILE A 191 -2.82 1.55 20.09
C ILE A 191 -1.94 0.75 19.12
N CYS A 192 -2.10 0.99 17.82
CA CYS A 192 -1.28 0.40 16.75
C CYS A 192 -0.75 1.48 15.80
N THR A 193 0.15 1.06 14.89
CA THR A 193 0.67 1.93 13.83
C THR A 193 0.13 1.50 12.47
N ILE A 194 0.05 2.44 11.53
CA ILE A 194 -0.31 2.12 10.13
C ILE A 194 0.73 1.19 9.51
N ASP A 195 2.01 1.31 9.86
CA ASP A 195 3.06 0.40 9.39
C ASP A 195 2.80 -1.04 9.80
N SER A 196 2.41 -1.28 11.07
CA SER A 196 2.07 -2.64 11.53
C SER A 196 0.82 -3.19 10.81
N LEU A 197 -0.13 -2.31 10.46
CA LEU A 197 -1.29 -2.70 9.65
C LEU A 197 -0.90 -3.05 8.21
N ILE A 198 0.00 -2.28 7.58
CA ILE A 198 0.52 -2.58 6.24
C ILE A 198 1.22 -3.95 6.23
N GLU A 199 2.06 -4.23 7.24
CA GLU A 199 2.70 -5.54 7.37
C GLU A 199 1.68 -6.66 7.54
N TYR A 200 0.65 -6.44 8.36
CA TYR A 200 -0.43 -7.39 8.57
C TYR A 200 -1.21 -7.68 7.28
N VAL A 201 -1.66 -6.64 6.55
CA VAL A 201 -2.38 -6.78 5.28
C VAL A 201 -1.54 -7.54 4.25
N ARG A 202 -0.27 -7.17 4.09
CA ARG A 202 0.66 -7.87 3.19
C ARG A 202 0.80 -9.35 3.50
N ARG A 203 0.79 -9.72 4.78
CA ARG A 203 1.01 -11.09 5.24
C ARG A 203 -0.23 -11.97 5.12
N TYR A 204 -1.40 -11.43 5.40
CA TYR A 204 -2.63 -12.23 5.60
C TYR A 204 -3.66 -12.06 4.48
N GLU A 205 -3.61 -11.00 3.69
CA GLU A 205 -4.53 -10.81 2.58
C GLU A 205 -3.97 -11.32 1.26
N LYS A 206 -4.85 -11.93 0.47
CA LYS A 206 -4.52 -12.36 -0.89
C LYS A 206 -4.59 -11.16 -1.84
N LEU A 207 -3.42 -10.63 -2.21
CA LEU A 207 -3.28 -9.44 -3.07
C LEU A 207 -3.20 -9.77 -4.57
N ILE A 208 -3.40 -11.04 -4.93
CA ILE A 208 -3.25 -11.53 -6.30
C ILE A 208 -4.39 -12.45 -6.70
N GLU A 209 -4.72 -12.41 -7.98
CA GLU A 209 -5.64 -13.32 -8.64
C GLU A 209 -4.96 -13.93 -9.86
N ARG A 210 -4.92 -15.28 -9.95
CA ARG A 210 -4.47 -15.97 -11.16
C ARG A 210 -5.57 -15.87 -12.21
N VAL A 211 -5.27 -15.22 -13.34
CA VAL A 211 -6.26 -14.92 -14.39
C VAL A 211 -6.19 -15.91 -15.55
N VAL A 212 -4.98 -16.29 -15.97
CA VAL A 212 -4.77 -17.10 -17.16
C VAL A 212 -3.46 -17.88 -17.07
N GLU A 213 -3.45 -19.06 -17.65
CA GLU A 213 -2.26 -19.88 -17.85
C GLU A 213 -2.21 -20.36 -19.30
N THR A 214 -1.04 -20.25 -19.95
CA THR A 214 -0.80 -20.71 -21.33
C THR A 214 0.64 -21.10 -21.53
N ASN A 215 0.91 -21.84 -22.61
CA ASN A 215 2.28 -22.16 -23.01
C ASN A 215 2.88 -21.05 -23.86
N LEU A 216 4.12 -20.69 -23.58
CA LEU A 216 4.88 -19.69 -24.32
C LEU A 216 6.20 -20.28 -24.82
N PRO A 217 6.28 -20.70 -26.09
CA PRO A 217 7.56 -21.04 -26.70
C PRO A 217 8.40 -19.77 -26.90
N THR A 218 9.65 -19.80 -26.47
CA THR A 218 10.60 -18.69 -26.57
C THR A 218 11.94 -19.17 -27.14
N LYS A 219 12.80 -18.24 -27.56
CA LYS A 219 14.19 -18.53 -27.93
C LYS A 219 15.01 -19.17 -26.80
N HIS A 220 14.55 -19.07 -25.57
CA HIS A 220 15.16 -19.63 -24.37
C HIS A 220 14.57 -20.97 -23.94
N GLY A 221 13.57 -21.49 -24.64
CA GLY A 221 12.84 -22.72 -24.32
C GLY A 221 11.35 -22.49 -24.14
N GLU A 222 10.65 -23.54 -23.74
CA GLU A 222 9.22 -23.50 -23.48
C GLU A 222 8.96 -23.16 -22.01
N PHE A 223 8.09 -22.19 -21.80
CA PHE A 223 7.64 -21.77 -20.49
C PHE A 223 6.11 -21.85 -20.37
N ARG A 224 5.61 -22.17 -19.21
CA ARG A 224 4.24 -21.86 -18.84
C ARG A 224 4.20 -20.38 -18.45
N LEU A 225 3.36 -19.61 -19.12
CA LEU A 225 3.11 -18.21 -18.82
C LEU A 225 1.85 -18.14 -17.98
N ILE A 226 1.95 -17.56 -16.78
CA ILE A 226 0.82 -17.38 -15.87
C ILE A 226 0.66 -15.90 -15.62
N GLY A 227 -0.55 -15.39 -15.92
CA GLY A 227 -0.93 -14.00 -15.69
C GLY A 227 -1.60 -13.82 -14.34
N TYR A 228 -1.16 -12.82 -13.60
CA TYR A 228 -1.70 -12.44 -12.29
C TYR A 228 -2.18 -11.01 -12.30
N LYS A 229 -3.42 -10.79 -11.86
CA LYS A 229 -3.95 -9.46 -11.57
C LYS A 229 -3.64 -9.10 -10.12
N SER A 230 -3.19 -7.90 -9.89
CA SER A 230 -3.08 -7.33 -8.55
C SER A 230 -4.45 -6.81 -8.09
N THR A 231 -4.77 -6.96 -6.81
CA THR A 231 -5.98 -6.38 -6.19
C THR A 231 -5.75 -4.97 -5.64
N VAL A 232 -4.48 -4.55 -5.55
CA VAL A 232 -4.07 -3.25 -5.00
C VAL A 232 -3.75 -2.20 -6.06
N ASP A 233 -3.50 -2.64 -7.30
CA ASP A 233 -3.24 -1.77 -8.44
C ASP A 233 -3.85 -2.37 -9.72
N GLU A 234 -3.80 -1.62 -10.83
CA GLU A 234 -4.33 -2.09 -12.14
C GLU A 234 -3.30 -2.91 -12.95
N PHE A 235 -2.18 -3.30 -12.34
CA PHE A 235 -1.13 -3.99 -13.07
C PHE A 235 -1.37 -5.49 -13.15
N PHE A 236 -0.96 -6.05 -14.31
CA PHE A 236 -0.84 -7.49 -14.51
C PHE A 236 0.62 -7.89 -14.37
N HIS A 237 0.89 -8.87 -13.52
CA HIS A 237 2.21 -9.46 -13.39
C HIS A 237 2.26 -10.80 -14.12
N ILE A 238 3.44 -11.20 -14.54
CA ILE A 238 3.62 -12.39 -15.37
C ILE A 238 4.67 -13.29 -14.73
N ALA A 239 4.30 -14.55 -14.48
CA ALA A 239 5.24 -15.58 -14.12
C ALA A 239 5.53 -16.48 -15.33
N LEU A 240 6.80 -16.62 -15.69
CA LEU A 240 7.29 -17.55 -16.70
C LEU A 240 7.95 -18.73 -15.98
N VAL A 241 7.30 -19.89 -16.02
CA VAL A 241 7.67 -21.09 -15.25
C VAL A 241 8.21 -22.15 -16.19
N MET A 242 9.42 -22.67 -15.92
CA MET A 242 10.00 -23.81 -16.59
C MET A 242 10.10 -24.99 -15.62
N GLY A 243 9.69 -26.17 -16.07
CA GLY A 243 9.73 -27.39 -15.26
C GLY A 243 8.78 -27.40 -14.07
N LYS A 244 8.95 -28.36 -13.17
CA LYS A 244 8.16 -28.49 -11.93
C LYS A 244 8.81 -27.65 -10.82
N VAL A 245 8.02 -26.79 -10.16
CA VAL A 245 8.52 -25.82 -9.15
C VAL A 245 7.85 -25.96 -7.78
N ASP A 246 6.85 -26.84 -7.65
CA ASP A 246 6.01 -27.08 -6.47
C ASP A 246 6.33 -28.38 -5.72
N ASP A 247 7.55 -28.90 -5.88
CA ASP A 247 8.00 -30.16 -5.30
C ASP A 247 8.75 -30.03 -3.96
N GLY A 248 8.79 -28.80 -3.41
CA GLY A 248 9.46 -28.49 -2.15
C GLY A 248 10.98 -28.30 -2.26
N ASN A 249 11.60 -28.59 -3.41
CA ASN A 249 13.03 -28.35 -3.63
C ASN A 249 13.33 -26.87 -3.95
N PRO A 250 14.54 -26.38 -3.67
CA PRO A 250 14.92 -25.01 -4.02
C PRO A 250 14.77 -24.69 -5.50
N VAL A 251 14.13 -23.59 -5.83
CA VAL A 251 13.84 -23.16 -7.20
C VAL A 251 14.67 -21.94 -7.55
N LEU A 252 15.26 -21.94 -8.75
CA LEU A 252 15.96 -20.77 -9.28
C LEU A 252 14.93 -19.71 -9.72
N VAL A 253 14.97 -18.54 -9.07
CA VAL A 253 13.98 -17.47 -9.27
C VAL A 253 14.65 -16.16 -9.65
N ARG A 254 14.13 -15.52 -10.68
CA ARG A 254 14.39 -14.11 -11.00
C ARG A 254 13.13 -13.29 -10.81
N VAL A 255 13.15 -12.32 -9.90
CA VAL A 255 12.14 -11.26 -9.83
C VAL A 255 12.66 -10.07 -10.64
N GLN A 256 12.12 -9.88 -11.84
CA GLN A 256 12.44 -8.80 -12.76
C GLN A 256 11.40 -7.68 -12.61
N SER A 257 11.81 -6.48 -12.26
CA SER A 257 10.94 -5.30 -12.42
C SER A 257 11.01 -4.80 -13.84
N GLU A 258 9.87 -4.48 -14.44
CA GLU A 258 9.75 -3.97 -15.81
C GLU A 258 10.72 -2.82 -16.08
N CYS A 259 11.34 -2.87 -17.23
CA CYS A 259 12.16 -1.80 -17.77
C CYS A 259 11.97 -1.74 -19.29
N LEU A 260 10.89 -1.09 -19.74
CA LEU A 260 10.52 -1.05 -21.16
C LEU A 260 11.70 -0.61 -22.04
N THR A 261 12.42 0.44 -21.63
CA THR A 261 13.57 0.94 -22.40
C THR A 261 14.71 -0.06 -22.49
N GLY A 262 14.98 -0.82 -21.41
CA GLY A 262 16.00 -1.86 -21.39
C GLY A 262 15.50 -3.15 -22.02
N ASP A 263 14.41 -3.71 -21.50
CA ASP A 263 13.94 -5.06 -21.83
C ASP A 263 13.46 -5.17 -23.28
N VAL A 264 12.82 -4.11 -23.84
CA VAL A 264 12.25 -4.10 -25.20
C VAL A 264 13.15 -3.36 -26.19
N PHE A 265 13.61 -2.15 -25.84
CA PHE A 265 14.36 -1.31 -26.78
C PHE A 265 15.89 -1.48 -26.69
N GLY A 266 16.39 -2.33 -25.76
CA GLY A 266 17.83 -2.59 -25.65
C GLY A 266 18.65 -1.37 -25.22
N SER A 267 18.08 -0.48 -24.38
CA SER A 267 18.75 0.73 -23.92
C SER A 267 20.07 0.41 -23.22
N LEU A 268 21.15 1.08 -23.62
CA LEU A 268 22.46 0.97 -23.01
C LEU A 268 22.59 1.72 -21.67
N ARG A 269 21.58 2.48 -21.25
CA ARG A 269 21.58 3.21 -19.96
C ARG A 269 21.50 2.30 -18.73
N CYS A 270 21.13 1.04 -18.89
CA CYS A 270 20.98 0.08 -17.79
C CYS A 270 21.44 -1.33 -18.23
N ASP A 271 21.49 -2.23 -17.27
CA ASP A 271 21.82 -3.65 -17.44
C ASP A 271 20.60 -4.60 -17.39
N CYS A 272 19.36 -4.05 -17.52
CA CYS A 272 18.13 -4.80 -17.30
C CYS A 272 17.92 -5.92 -18.33
N ASN A 273 18.13 -5.62 -19.62
CA ASN A 273 18.00 -6.60 -20.71
C ASN A 273 18.99 -7.76 -20.53
N ASP A 274 20.26 -7.45 -20.25
CA ASP A 274 21.30 -8.47 -20.07
C ASP A 274 20.99 -9.36 -18.88
N GLN A 275 20.53 -8.77 -17.75
CA GLN A 275 20.11 -9.53 -16.57
C GLN A 275 18.91 -10.43 -16.85
N LEU A 276 17.92 -9.95 -17.61
CA LEU A 276 16.75 -10.74 -17.99
C LEU A 276 17.16 -11.95 -18.85
N HIS A 277 17.95 -11.72 -19.89
CA HIS A 277 18.43 -12.79 -20.76
C HIS A 277 19.37 -13.79 -20.08
N ALA A 278 20.24 -13.32 -19.18
CA ALA A 278 21.09 -14.18 -18.38
C ALA A 278 20.26 -15.07 -17.43
N SER A 279 19.17 -14.53 -16.88
CA SER A 279 18.24 -15.29 -16.02
C SER A 279 17.54 -16.40 -16.81
N PHE A 280 17.04 -16.11 -18.02
CA PHE A 280 16.46 -17.13 -18.89
C PHE A 280 17.47 -18.23 -19.25
N LYS A 281 18.73 -17.88 -19.58
CA LYS A 281 19.78 -18.83 -19.86
C LYS A 281 20.09 -19.73 -18.66
N ALA A 282 20.17 -19.16 -17.46
CA ALA A 282 20.42 -19.89 -16.22
C ALA A 282 19.30 -20.90 -15.92
N ILE A 283 18.03 -20.47 -16.02
CA ILE A 283 16.86 -21.33 -15.81
C ILE A 283 16.79 -22.43 -16.87
N LYS A 284 17.06 -22.13 -18.14
CA LYS A 284 17.12 -23.14 -19.21
C LYS A 284 18.21 -24.20 -18.95
N LYS A 285 19.39 -23.77 -18.48
CA LYS A 285 20.48 -24.68 -18.13
C LYS A 285 20.12 -25.62 -16.99
N GLU A 286 19.38 -25.13 -16.02
CA GLU A 286 18.89 -25.90 -14.85
C GLU A 286 17.68 -26.79 -15.20
N GLY A 287 16.95 -26.46 -16.27
CA GLY A 287 15.72 -27.15 -16.70
C GLY A 287 14.50 -26.86 -15.85
N ARG A 288 14.66 -26.03 -14.80
CA ARG A 288 13.57 -25.58 -13.90
C ARG A 288 13.84 -24.19 -13.33
N GLY A 289 12.79 -23.43 -13.12
CA GLY A 289 12.89 -22.11 -12.49
C GLY A 289 11.78 -21.17 -12.90
N VAL A 290 11.81 -19.96 -12.35
CA VAL A 290 10.79 -18.93 -12.56
C VAL A 290 11.43 -17.59 -12.89
N VAL A 291 10.95 -16.94 -13.95
CA VAL A 291 11.12 -15.50 -14.17
C VAL A 291 9.79 -14.85 -13.82
N LEU A 292 9.74 -14.14 -12.70
CA LEU A 292 8.60 -13.32 -12.31
C LEU A 292 8.82 -11.90 -12.82
N TYR A 293 8.02 -11.50 -13.82
CA TYR A 293 8.07 -10.17 -14.42
C TYR A 293 7.04 -9.25 -13.78
N MET A 294 7.52 -8.34 -12.93
CA MET A 294 6.71 -7.40 -12.19
C MET A 294 6.57 -6.10 -12.97
N ARG A 295 5.35 -5.71 -13.30
CA ARG A 295 5.06 -4.48 -14.03
C ARG A 295 5.10 -3.27 -13.10
N GLN A 296 6.30 -2.95 -12.63
CA GLN A 296 6.64 -1.86 -11.73
C GLN A 296 7.77 -1.01 -12.36
N GLU A 297 7.43 -0.34 -13.46
CA GLU A 297 8.37 0.47 -14.24
C GLU A 297 8.98 1.61 -13.42
N GLY A 298 10.26 1.89 -13.68
CA GLY A 298 10.93 3.02 -13.05
C GLY A 298 11.08 2.90 -11.52
N ARG A 299 11.06 1.68 -10.96
CA ARG A 299 11.00 1.41 -9.51
C ARG A 299 9.69 1.88 -8.86
N GLY A 300 8.57 1.76 -9.59
CA GLY A 300 7.25 2.15 -9.12
C GLY A 300 6.81 3.56 -9.50
N ILE A 301 7.68 4.39 -10.07
CA ILE A 301 7.30 5.76 -10.49
C ILE A 301 6.61 5.82 -11.87
N GLY A 302 6.57 4.70 -12.58
CA GLY A 302 5.98 4.58 -13.91
C GLY A 302 6.88 5.10 -15.05
N LEU A 303 6.51 4.78 -16.29
CA LEU A 303 7.30 5.09 -17.48
C LEU A 303 7.50 6.60 -17.69
N VAL A 304 6.43 7.38 -17.57
CA VAL A 304 6.49 8.83 -17.83
C VAL A 304 7.48 9.52 -16.90
N ASN A 305 7.43 9.22 -15.60
CA ASN A 305 8.34 9.84 -14.63
C ASN A 305 9.77 9.30 -14.77
N LYS A 306 9.94 8.04 -15.19
CA LYS A 306 11.26 7.52 -15.55
C LYS A 306 11.87 8.28 -16.72
N LEU A 307 11.10 8.63 -17.75
CA LEU A 307 11.60 9.44 -18.87
C LEU A 307 11.94 10.88 -18.44
N LYS A 308 11.15 11.49 -17.54
CA LYS A 308 11.50 12.77 -16.90
C LYS A 308 12.79 12.65 -16.07
N ALA A 309 12.98 11.54 -15.34
CA ALA A 309 14.23 11.29 -14.61
C ALA A 309 15.42 11.15 -15.55
N TYR A 310 15.27 10.52 -16.71
CA TYR A 310 16.31 10.47 -17.75
C TYR A 310 16.70 11.88 -18.24
N HIS A 311 15.71 12.74 -18.50
CA HIS A 311 15.98 14.13 -18.85
C HIS A 311 16.79 14.87 -17.78
N LEU A 312 16.44 14.70 -16.51
CA LEU A 312 17.21 15.30 -15.40
C LEU A 312 18.62 14.69 -15.27
N GLN A 313 18.80 13.41 -15.57
CA GLN A 313 20.10 12.76 -15.57
C GLN A 313 21.00 13.29 -16.72
N ASP A 314 20.43 13.59 -17.87
CA ASP A 314 21.17 14.23 -19.00
C ASP A 314 21.67 15.63 -18.63
N HIS A 315 21.04 16.28 -17.62
CA HIS A 315 21.43 17.56 -17.06
C HIS A 315 22.28 17.46 -15.77
N GLY A 316 22.85 16.27 -15.48
CA GLY A 316 23.88 16.11 -14.46
C GLY A 316 23.45 15.44 -13.16
N LEU A 317 22.14 15.24 -12.89
CA LEU A 317 21.69 14.51 -11.71
C LEU A 317 21.99 13.00 -11.83
N ASP A 318 22.12 12.32 -10.70
CA ASP A 318 22.08 10.86 -10.71
C ASP A 318 20.64 10.31 -10.54
N THR A 319 20.48 8.97 -10.60
CA THR A 319 19.15 8.36 -10.54
C THR A 319 18.40 8.65 -9.23
N VAL A 320 19.11 8.73 -8.10
CA VAL A 320 18.49 8.99 -6.78
C VAL A 320 18.10 10.47 -6.67
N GLU A 321 18.99 11.36 -7.11
CA GLU A 321 18.75 12.79 -7.13
C GLU A 321 17.60 13.18 -8.07
N ALA A 322 17.56 12.57 -9.27
CA ALA A 322 16.47 12.77 -10.23
C ALA A 322 15.11 12.35 -9.68
N ASN A 323 15.03 11.19 -8.99
CA ASN A 323 13.80 10.76 -8.35
C ASN A 323 13.35 11.73 -7.24
N LYS A 324 14.28 12.16 -6.38
CA LYS A 324 13.99 13.15 -5.33
C LYS A 324 13.53 14.49 -5.91
N ALA A 325 14.14 14.96 -6.98
CA ALA A 325 13.74 16.20 -7.67
C ALA A 325 12.33 16.12 -8.26
N LEU A 326 11.88 14.91 -8.60
CA LEU A 326 10.51 14.64 -9.06
C LEU A 326 9.52 14.37 -7.91
N GLY A 327 9.97 14.40 -6.65
CA GLY A 327 9.12 14.19 -5.46
C GLY A 327 8.96 12.72 -5.05
N PHE A 328 9.75 11.77 -5.61
CA PHE A 328 9.63 10.34 -5.32
C PHE A 328 10.72 9.83 -4.38
N CYS A 329 10.36 8.83 -3.57
CA CYS A 329 11.34 8.03 -2.87
C CYS A 329 12.25 7.27 -3.85
N PRO A 330 13.50 6.92 -3.45
CA PRO A 330 14.45 6.24 -4.33
C PRO A 330 14.00 4.88 -4.86
N ASP A 331 13.13 4.18 -4.12
CA ASP A 331 12.59 2.86 -4.49
C ASP A 331 11.20 2.68 -3.87
N LEU A 332 10.16 2.65 -4.71
CA LEU A 332 8.74 2.47 -4.35
C LEU A 332 8.23 1.06 -4.67
N ARG A 333 9.12 0.11 -5.04
CA ARG A 333 8.68 -1.23 -5.44
C ARG A 333 8.12 -1.99 -4.25
N ASP A 334 6.95 -2.57 -4.46
CA ASP A 334 6.38 -3.57 -3.58
C ASP A 334 6.86 -4.97 -3.98
N TYR A 335 7.45 -5.69 -3.03
CA TYR A 335 7.87 -7.08 -3.23
C TYR A 335 6.86 -8.09 -2.70
N GLY A 336 5.83 -7.65 -1.97
CA GLY A 336 4.81 -8.48 -1.37
C GLY A 336 3.93 -9.20 -2.40
N VAL A 337 3.46 -8.47 -3.42
CA VAL A 337 2.73 -9.06 -4.55
C VAL A 337 3.58 -10.13 -5.25
N GLY A 338 4.87 -9.84 -5.47
CA GLY A 338 5.79 -10.82 -6.05
C GLY A 338 6.00 -12.05 -5.17
N ALA A 339 6.10 -11.88 -3.86
CA ALA A 339 6.20 -12.98 -2.91
C ALA A 339 4.95 -13.87 -2.93
N GLN A 340 3.76 -13.27 -2.93
CA GLN A 340 2.50 -14.01 -3.00
C GLN A 340 2.35 -14.80 -4.30
N ILE A 341 2.80 -14.26 -5.45
CA ILE A 341 2.83 -15.02 -6.71
C ILE A 341 3.72 -16.25 -6.59
N LEU A 342 4.89 -16.13 -5.98
CA LEU A 342 5.79 -17.28 -5.78
C LEU A 342 5.20 -18.32 -4.83
N VAL A 343 4.49 -17.91 -3.78
CA VAL A 343 3.75 -18.79 -2.88
C VAL A 343 2.59 -19.49 -3.61
N ASP A 344 1.82 -18.76 -4.45
CA ASP A 344 0.74 -19.32 -5.26
C ASP A 344 1.22 -20.36 -6.29
N LEU A 345 2.48 -20.25 -6.75
CA LEU A 345 3.16 -21.25 -7.56
C LEU A 345 3.62 -22.49 -6.77
N GLY A 346 3.39 -22.54 -5.45
CA GLY A 346 3.78 -23.65 -4.57
C GLY A 346 5.25 -23.64 -4.14
N ILE A 347 5.98 -22.55 -4.40
CA ILE A 347 7.40 -22.41 -4.06
C ILE A 347 7.54 -22.10 -2.56
N LYS A 348 8.50 -22.79 -1.90
CA LYS A 348 8.86 -22.55 -0.49
C LYS A 348 10.29 -22.11 -0.33
N HIS A 349 11.20 -22.68 -1.12
CA HIS A 349 12.65 -22.42 -1.06
C HIS A 349 13.13 -21.82 -2.36
N ILE A 350 13.86 -20.71 -2.27
CA ILE A 350 14.28 -19.92 -3.42
C ILE A 350 15.80 -19.82 -3.49
N ARG A 351 16.34 -20.05 -4.68
CA ARG A 351 17.68 -19.61 -5.09
C ARG A 351 17.50 -18.35 -5.92
N LEU A 352 17.78 -17.19 -5.33
CA LEU A 352 17.38 -15.90 -5.90
C LEU A 352 18.46 -15.26 -6.76
N LEU A 353 18.20 -15.11 -8.07
CA LEU A 353 19.03 -14.39 -9.02
C LEU A 353 18.93 -12.88 -8.76
N THR A 354 19.84 -12.34 -7.96
CA THR A 354 19.83 -10.90 -7.60
C THR A 354 21.18 -10.38 -7.16
N ASN A 355 21.40 -9.07 -7.42
CA ASN A 355 22.50 -8.29 -6.83
C ASN A 355 21.98 -7.30 -5.76
N ASN A 356 20.66 -7.24 -5.53
CA ASN A 356 20.03 -6.35 -4.55
C ASN A 356 19.65 -7.11 -3.28
N PRO A 357 20.33 -6.89 -2.14
CA PRO A 357 20.04 -7.59 -0.89
C PRO A 357 18.64 -7.25 -0.32
N ARG A 358 18.08 -6.08 -0.61
CA ARG A 358 16.72 -5.71 -0.16
C ARG A 358 15.63 -6.63 -0.71
N LYS A 359 15.85 -7.26 -1.87
CA LYS A 359 14.91 -8.24 -2.44
C LYS A 359 14.79 -9.51 -1.59
N ILE A 360 15.80 -9.87 -0.81
CA ILE A 360 15.80 -11.04 0.06
C ILE A 360 14.83 -10.82 1.22
N VAL A 361 15.02 -9.72 1.94
CA VAL A 361 14.20 -9.37 3.11
C VAL A 361 12.71 -9.25 2.73
N GLY A 362 12.40 -8.69 1.58
CA GLY A 362 11.01 -8.53 1.10
C GLY A 362 10.27 -9.84 0.78
N LEU A 363 10.97 -10.97 0.64
CA LEU A 363 10.36 -12.27 0.33
C LEU A 363 10.16 -13.15 1.57
N GLU A 364 11.05 -13.08 2.55
CA GLU A 364 11.04 -13.97 3.73
C GLU A 364 9.79 -13.78 4.61
N GLY A 365 9.24 -12.57 4.67
CA GLY A 365 8.02 -12.26 5.42
C GLY A 365 6.74 -13.00 4.97
N TYR A 366 6.78 -13.67 3.81
CA TYR A 366 5.64 -14.37 3.21
C TYR A 366 5.73 -15.91 3.26
N GLY A 367 6.59 -16.44 4.12
CA GLY A 367 6.79 -17.90 4.23
C GLY A 367 7.71 -18.48 3.17
N LEU A 368 8.40 -17.64 2.41
CA LEU A 368 9.44 -18.02 1.45
C LEU A 368 10.80 -18.00 2.16
N SER A 369 11.61 -19.04 1.92
CA SER A 369 12.98 -19.11 2.41
C SER A 369 13.97 -18.88 1.27
N VAL A 370 14.80 -17.85 1.36
CA VAL A 370 15.89 -17.62 0.39
C VAL A 370 17.12 -18.39 0.83
N VAL A 371 17.29 -19.58 0.30
CA VAL A 371 18.40 -20.50 0.66
C VAL A 371 19.72 -20.12 0.02
N GLU A 372 19.70 -19.42 -1.11
CA GLU A 372 20.89 -19.00 -1.84
C GLU A 372 20.64 -17.70 -2.61
N ARG A 373 21.59 -16.77 -2.54
CA ARG A 373 21.67 -15.64 -3.47
C ARG A 373 22.59 -15.99 -4.62
N VAL A 374 22.04 -16.09 -5.83
CA VAL A 374 22.80 -16.32 -7.06
C VAL A 374 23.17 -14.98 -7.68
N PRO A 375 24.47 -14.64 -7.81
CA PRO A 375 24.91 -13.38 -8.39
C PRO A 375 24.52 -13.28 -9.88
N LEU A 376 24.11 -12.08 -10.31
CA LEU A 376 23.75 -11.79 -11.68
C LEU A 376 24.53 -10.57 -12.18
N LYS A 377 25.89 -10.72 -12.23
CA LYS A 377 26.78 -9.65 -12.67
C LYS A 377 26.87 -9.61 -14.19
N MET A 378 26.59 -8.43 -14.75
CA MET A 378 26.70 -8.19 -16.19
C MET A 378 27.90 -7.28 -16.46
N PRO A 379 28.54 -7.40 -17.62
CA PRO A 379 29.56 -6.44 -18.05
C PRO A 379 28.97 -5.04 -18.09
N HIS A 380 29.73 -4.06 -17.65
CA HIS A 380 29.36 -2.65 -17.82
C HIS A 380 29.80 -2.14 -19.20
N ASN A 381 29.14 -1.08 -19.64
CA ASN A 381 29.50 -0.34 -20.83
C ASN A 381 29.73 1.15 -20.45
N PRO A 382 30.38 1.97 -21.30
CA PRO A 382 30.65 3.36 -20.97
C PRO A 382 29.41 4.21 -20.66
N VAL A 383 28.24 3.81 -21.15
CA VAL A 383 26.97 4.54 -20.96
C VAL A 383 26.35 4.22 -19.60
N ASN A 384 26.41 2.96 -19.14
CA ASN A 384 25.78 2.54 -17.88
C ASN A 384 26.70 2.53 -16.66
N GLU A 385 27.98 2.85 -16.81
CA GLU A 385 28.96 2.82 -15.72
C GLU A 385 28.54 3.68 -14.55
N ARG A 386 28.13 4.94 -14.81
CA ARG A 386 27.62 5.87 -13.78
C ARG A 386 26.38 5.32 -13.08
N TYR A 387 25.47 4.71 -13.81
CA TYR A 387 24.26 4.08 -13.26
C TYR A 387 24.59 2.90 -12.33
N LEU A 388 25.51 2.03 -12.73
CA LEU A 388 25.94 0.88 -11.91
C LEU A 388 26.70 1.35 -10.66
N LYS A 389 27.52 2.40 -10.77
CA LYS A 389 28.17 3.03 -9.62
C LYS A 389 27.16 3.58 -8.62
N THR A 390 26.13 4.30 -9.06
CA THR A 390 25.04 4.78 -8.22
C THR A 390 24.30 3.61 -7.53
N LYS A 391 24.03 2.52 -8.24
CA LYS A 391 23.45 1.30 -7.65
C LYS A 391 24.30 0.74 -6.51
N LYS A 392 25.62 0.69 -6.69
CA LYS A 392 26.55 0.18 -5.69
C LYS A 392 26.63 1.10 -4.47
N GLU A 393 26.89 2.39 -4.69
CA GLU A 393 27.21 3.35 -3.63
C GLU A 393 25.99 3.86 -2.87
N LYS A 394 24.89 4.18 -3.59
CA LYS A 394 23.70 4.80 -3.00
C LYS A 394 22.56 3.81 -2.70
N LEU A 395 22.54 2.63 -3.33
CA LEU A 395 21.46 1.65 -3.21
C LEU A 395 21.90 0.30 -2.63
N GLY A 396 23.18 0.14 -2.28
CA GLY A 396 23.71 -1.05 -1.61
C GLY A 396 23.74 -2.31 -2.45
N HIS A 397 23.78 -2.21 -3.79
CA HIS A 397 23.88 -3.37 -4.66
C HIS A 397 25.26 -4.04 -4.59
N LEU A 398 25.28 -5.37 -4.62
CA LEU A 398 26.48 -6.22 -4.65
C LEU A 398 26.94 -6.47 -6.09
N LEU A 399 27.53 -5.45 -6.71
CA LEU A 399 27.99 -5.46 -8.11
C LEU A 399 29.47 -5.75 -8.21
#